data_c50748e67a70ae42a1e936fe5236d8f5
#
_entry.id   c50748e67a70ae42a1e936fe5236d8f5
#
_cell.length_a   1.000
_cell.length_b   1.000
_cell.length_c   1.000
_cell.angle_alpha   90.00
_cell.angle_beta   90.00
_cell.angle_gamma   90.00
#
_symmetry.space_group_name_H-M   'P 1'
#
loop_
_entity.id
_entity.type
_entity.pdbx_description
1 polymer ?
#
loop_
_entity_poly.entity_id
_entity_poly.type
_entity_poly.pdbx_seq_one_letter_code
_entity_poly.pdbx_strand_id
1 'polypeptide(L)'
;MILTCGDALFDVFATAGSSASSIALDARVGGSPLNVAVALSRLGQPTAFLSKVSNDHFGRKLIAYLESERVDVDLIVRTAAPTTLAIVALDDKGVPTYSFYTNGTADRSLAVSELPARLPDAVRVVHIGS
;
A
#
# COMPACT_ATOMS: atom_id res chain seq x y z
N MET A 1 -4.89 20.53 1.61
CA MET A 1 -4.32 19.18 1.61
C MET A 1 -5.44 18.16 1.76
N ILE A 2 -5.38 17.06 1.03
CA ILE A 2 -6.26 15.91 1.17
C ILE A 2 -5.46 14.80 1.87
N LEU A 3 -6.00 14.21 2.92
CA LEU A 3 -5.42 13.06 3.60
C LEU A 3 -6.14 11.81 3.12
N THR A 4 -5.40 10.84 2.58
CA THR A 4 -5.93 9.51 2.31
C THR A 4 -5.44 8.53 3.37
N CYS A 5 -6.30 7.60 3.77
CA CYS A 5 -6.01 6.67 4.87
C CYS A 5 -6.49 5.27 4.51
N GLY A 6 -5.65 4.27 4.74
CA GLY A 6 -5.98 2.85 4.59
C GLY A 6 -4.81 1.98 4.16
N ASP A 7 -5.10 0.92 3.42
CA ASP A 7 -4.13 -0.10 3.05
C ASP A 7 -3.06 0.37 2.05
N ALA A 8 -1.88 -0.23 2.22
CA ALA A 8 -0.73 -0.08 1.34
C ALA A 8 -0.05 -1.45 1.21
N LEU A 9 -0.08 -2.02 0.03
CA LEU A 9 0.27 -3.40 -0.22
C LEU A 9 0.98 -3.59 -1.57
N PHE A 10 1.36 -4.82 -1.87
CA PHE A 10 1.76 -5.20 -3.22
C PHE A 10 0.78 -6.19 -3.82
N ASP A 11 0.31 -5.88 -5.02
CA ASP A 11 -0.32 -6.85 -5.92
C ASP A 11 0.79 -7.63 -6.65
N VAL A 12 0.78 -8.94 -6.50
CA VAL A 12 1.83 -9.82 -7.02
C VAL A 12 1.24 -10.74 -8.07
N PHE A 13 1.65 -10.55 -9.31
CA PHE A 13 1.12 -11.29 -10.45
C PHE A 13 2.05 -12.43 -10.85
N ALA A 14 1.52 -13.63 -10.97
CA ALA A 14 2.24 -14.73 -11.58
C ALA A 14 2.44 -14.45 -13.08
N THR A 15 3.68 -14.57 -13.55
CA THR A 15 4.07 -14.29 -14.93
C THR A 15 4.62 -15.53 -15.63
N ALA A 16 4.78 -15.47 -16.94
CA ALA A 16 5.45 -16.51 -17.70
C ALA A 16 6.92 -16.66 -17.27
N GLY A 17 7.49 -17.87 -17.46
CA GLY A 17 8.88 -18.15 -17.09
C GLY A 17 9.06 -18.97 -15.82
N SER A 18 7.95 -19.48 -15.23
CA SER A 18 8.02 -20.45 -14.13
C SER A 18 8.59 -21.81 -14.58
N SER A 19 9.24 -22.51 -13.66
CA SER A 19 9.76 -23.87 -13.84
C SER A 19 9.25 -24.78 -12.73
N ALA A 20 9.64 -26.05 -12.74
CA ALA A 20 9.29 -27.00 -11.67
C ALA A 20 9.78 -26.53 -10.27
N SER A 21 10.83 -25.73 -10.21
CA SER A 21 11.46 -25.26 -8.96
C SER A 21 11.36 -23.76 -8.74
N SER A 22 10.68 -23.00 -9.63
CA SER A 22 10.59 -21.53 -9.53
C SER A 22 9.25 -21.00 -10.01
N ILE A 23 8.82 -19.90 -9.38
CA ILE A 23 7.66 -19.12 -9.82
C ILE A 23 8.16 -17.72 -10.18
N ALA A 24 7.86 -17.27 -11.40
CA ALA A 24 8.14 -15.91 -11.82
C ALA A 24 6.99 -15.00 -11.39
N LEU A 25 7.31 -13.91 -10.68
CA LEU A 25 6.34 -12.99 -10.10
C LEU A 25 6.68 -11.54 -10.47
N ASP A 26 5.65 -10.75 -10.80
CA ASP A 26 5.74 -9.29 -10.95
C ASP A 26 4.95 -8.64 -9.80
N ALA A 27 5.66 -7.91 -8.93
CA ALA A 27 5.07 -7.26 -7.78
C ALA A 27 4.89 -5.75 -8.05
N ARG A 28 3.68 -5.26 -7.92
CA ARG A 28 3.30 -3.87 -8.15
C ARG A 28 2.71 -3.24 -6.90
N VAL A 29 3.02 -1.97 -6.69
CA VAL A 29 2.39 -1.18 -5.62
C VAL A 29 0.88 -1.16 -5.82
N GLY A 30 0.14 -1.46 -4.75
CA GLY A 30 -1.31 -1.51 -4.69
C GLY A 30 -1.86 -0.93 -3.38
N GLY A 31 -3.16 -1.04 -3.24
CA GLY A 31 -3.94 -0.43 -2.15
C GLY A 31 -4.81 0.70 -2.67
N SER A 32 -6.13 0.57 -2.48
CA SER A 32 -7.09 1.54 -3.01
C SER A 32 -6.81 2.97 -2.52
N PRO A 33 -6.65 3.26 -1.21
CA PRO A 33 -6.38 4.61 -0.73
C PRO A 33 -4.97 5.12 -1.12
N LEU A 34 -3.98 4.24 -1.27
CA LEU A 34 -2.67 4.61 -1.80
C LEU A 34 -2.79 5.08 -3.26
N ASN A 35 -3.53 4.35 -4.09
CA ASN A 35 -3.77 4.73 -5.48
C ASN A 35 -4.52 6.05 -5.59
N VAL A 36 -5.47 6.32 -4.68
CA VAL A 36 -6.17 7.62 -4.60
C VAL A 36 -5.18 8.72 -4.23
N ALA A 37 -4.26 8.51 -3.27
CA ALA A 37 -3.23 9.49 -2.92
C ALA A 37 -2.39 9.88 -4.13
N VAL A 38 -1.89 8.89 -4.86
CA VAL A 38 -1.07 9.10 -6.06
C VAL A 38 -1.87 9.84 -7.16
N ALA A 39 -3.11 9.42 -7.39
CA ALA A 39 -3.97 10.07 -8.39
C ALA A 39 -4.22 11.56 -8.05
N LEU A 40 -4.52 11.86 -6.79
CA LEU A 40 -4.73 13.25 -6.33
C LEU A 40 -3.46 14.08 -6.48
N SER A 41 -2.31 13.54 -6.11
CA SER A 41 -1.03 14.23 -6.26
C SER A 41 -0.72 14.52 -7.74
N ARG A 42 -0.94 13.58 -8.64
CA ARG A 42 -0.78 13.77 -10.09
C ARG A 42 -1.73 14.81 -10.67
N LEU A 43 -2.90 15.00 -10.04
CA LEU A 43 -3.85 16.07 -10.37
C LEU A 43 -3.48 17.42 -9.74
N GLY A 44 -2.31 17.51 -9.11
CA GLY A 44 -1.81 18.76 -8.51
C GLY A 44 -2.42 19.10 -7.15
N GLN A 45 -3.11 18.16 -6.48
CA GLN A 45 -3.65 18.37 -5.15
C GLN A 45 -2.58 18.04 -4.09
N PRO A 46 -2.28 18.95 -3.13
CA PRO A 46 -1.46 18.60 -1.98
C PRO A 46 -2.08 17.43 -1.23
N THR A 47 -1.37 16.33 -1.15
CA THR A 47 -1.88 15.05 -0.62
C THR A 47 -0.92 14.46 0.38
N ALA A 48 -1.46 13.95 1.51
CA ALA A 48 -0.75 13.15 2.50
C ALA A 48 -1.37 11.75 2.56
N PHE A 49 -0.56 10.79 3.01
CA PHE A 49 -1.00 9.41 3.20
C PHE A 49 -0.79 8.98 4.65
N LEU A 50 -1.84 8.44 5.28
CA LEU A 50 -1.81 7.88 6.63
C LEU A 50 -2.06 6.38 6.55
N SER A 51 -1.09 5.62 6.99
CA SER A 51 -1.14 4.16 7.08
C SER A 51 -0.06 3.66 8.04
N LYS A 52 -0.03 2.35 8.27
CA LYS A 52 1.11 1.70 8.92
C LYS A 52 1.85 0.86 7.89
N VAL A 53 3.15 1.13 7.71
CA VAL A 53 3.97 0.55 6.64
C VAL A 53 5.18 -0.18 7.22
N SER A 54 5.45 -1.37 6.70
CA SER A 54 6.57 -2.21 7.11
C SER A 54 7.93 -1.56 6.89
N ASN A 55 8.91 -1.97 7.72
CA ASN A 55 10.33 -1.68 7.52
C ASN A 55 11.01 -2.68 6.57
N ASP A 56 10.28 -3.67 6.03
CA ASP A 56 10.82 -4.65 5.10
C ASP A 56 11.15 -4.05 3.72
N HIS A 57 11.61 -4.88 2.78
CA HIS A 57 11.96 -4.43 1.44
C HIS A 57 10.77 -3.81 0.69
N PHE A 58 9.60 -4.44 0.80
CA PHE A 58 8.37 -3.95 0.15
C PHE A 58 7.89 -2.63 0.77
N GLY A 59 7.89 -2.52 2.10
CA GLY A 59 7.48 -1.29 2.78
C GLY A 59 8.39 -0.11 2.47
N ARG A 60 9.70 -0.32 2.34
CA ARG A 60 10.62 0.73 1.86
C ARG A 60 10.31 1.16 0.43
N LYS A 61 9.92 0.21 -0.43
CA LYS A 61 9.54 0.50 -1.81
C LYS A 61 8.24 1.29 -1.90
N LEU A 62 7.26 1.00 -1.02
CA LEU A 62 6.00 1.77 -0.90
C LEU A 62 6.31 3.24 -0.56
N ILE A 63 7.15 3.49 0.45
CA ILE A 63 7.53 4.86 0.84
C ILE A 63 8.21 5.58 -0.31
N ALA A 64 9.25 4.99 -0.90
CA ALA A 64 9.97 5.59 -2.01
C ALA A 64 9.07 5.91 -3.21
N TYR A 65 8.06 5.07 -3.47
CA TYR A 65 7.09 5.32 -4.52
C TYR A 65 6.20 6.52 -4.19
N LEU A 66 5.63 6.58 -2.97
CA LEU A 66 4.82 7.72 -2.53
C LEU A 66 5.60 9.04 -2.60
N GLU A 67 6.85 9.05 -2.12
CA GLU A 67 7.73 10.22 -2.20
C GLU A 67 7.99 10.64 -3.65
N SER A 68 8.26 9.68 -4.55
CA SER A 68 8.47 9.96 -5.98
C SER A 68 7.24 10.57 -6.66
N GLU A 69 6.05 10.25 -6.15
CA GLU A 69 4.76 10.81 -6.58
C GLU A 69 4.37 12.08 -5.81
N ARG A 70 5.27 12.63 -4.96
CA ARG A 70 5.08 13.84 -4.16
C ARG A 70 3.91 13.75 -3.17
N VAL A 71 3.62 12.57 -2.67
CA VAL A 71 2.69 12.36 -1.56
C VAL A 71 3.47 12.55 -0.26
N ASP A 72 2.92 13.34 0.66
CA ASP A 72 3.49 13.54 1.99
C ASP A 72 3.33 12.24 2.81
N VAL A 73 4.44 11.76 3.36
CA VAL A 73 4.55 10.50 4.11
C VAL A 73 4.76 10.68 5.61
N ASP A 74 4.74 11.89 6.12
CA ASP A 74 5.05 12.23 7.52
C ASP A 74 4.06 11.59 8.53
N LEU A 75 2.86 11.24 8.07
CA LEU A 75 1.83 10.58 8.88
C LEU A 75 1.89 9.04 8.82
N ILE A 76 2.89 8.47 8.14
CA ILE A 76 3.04 7.02 8.05
C ILE A 76 3.72 6.49 9.33
N VAL A 77 3.04 5.54 9.98
CA VAL A 77 3.59 4.78 11.11
C VAL A 77 4.45 3.63 10.58
N ARG A 78 5.66 3.47 11.12
CA ARG A 78 6.58 2.40 10.72
C ARG A 78 6.54 1.23 11.69
N THR A 79 6.67 -0.01 11.18
CA THR A 79 6.62 -1.24 11.97
C THR A 79 7.53 -2.32 11.41
N ALA A 80 7.89 -3.29 12.27
CA ALA A 80 8.56 -4.53 11.85
C ALA A 80 7.58 -5.60 11.30
N ALA A 81 6.26 -5.40 11.45
CA ALA A 81 5.26 -6.29 10.85
C ALA A 81 5.43 -6.35 9.32
N PRO A 82 5.19 -7.51 8.68
CA PRO A 82 5.41 -7.66 7.22
C PRO A 82 4.43 -6.83 6.39
N THR A 83 4.82 -6.53 5.16
CA THR A 83 3.93 -5.91 4.17
C THR A 83 2.86 -6.90 3.71
N THR A 84 1.64 -6.43 3.51
CA THR A 84 0.55 -7.20 2.89
C THR A 84 0.88 -7.52 1.43
N LEU A 85 0.65 -8.78 1.03
CA LEU A 85 0.77 -9.22 -0.35
C LEU A 85 -0.56 -9.81 -0.82
N ALA A 86 -1.02 -9.38 -1.99
CA ALA A 86 -2.16 -9.96 -2.72
C ALA A 86 -1.63 -10.68 -3.95
N ILE A 87 -1.54 -12.01 -3.91
CA ILE A 87 -1.03 -12.79 -5.05
C ILE A 87 -2.18 -13.09 -6.00
N VAL A 88 -2.00 -12.73 -7.25
CA VAL A 88 -2.93 -12.96 -8.35
C VAL A 88 -2.31 -13.98 -9.31
N ALA A 89 -2.95 -15.12 -9.44
CA ALA A 89 -2.57 -16.15 -10.40
C ALA A 89 -3.76 -16.51 -11.28
N LEU A 90 -3.51 -17.06 -12.46
CA LEU A 90 -4.57 -17.61 -13.29
C LEU A 90 -4.69 -19.11 -13.02
N ASP A 91 -5.91 -19.60 -12.92
CA ASP A 91 -6.18 -21.04 -12.89
C ASP A 91 -6.01 -21.67 -14.30
N ASP A 92 -6.20 -22.99 -14.41
CA ASP A 92 -6.09 -23.74 -15.66
C ASP A 92 -7.07 -23.27 -16.75
N LYS A 93 -8.08 -22.50 -16.38
CA LYS A 93 -9.09 -21.93 -17.30
C LYS A 93 -8.83 -20.45 -17.60
N GLY A 94 -7.73 -19.90 -17.08
CA GLY A 94 -7.40 -18.47 -17.22
C GLY A 94 -8.23 -17.54 -16.33
N VAL A 95 -8.89 -18.06 -15.29
CA VAL A 95 -9.66 -17.25 -14.34
C VAL A 95 -8.73 -16.79 -13.22
N PRO A 96 -8.74 -15.49 -12.86
CA PRO A 96 -7.92 -14.98 -11.77
C PRO A 96 -8.30 -15.62 -10.42
N THR A 97 -7.30 -16.11 -9.70
CA THR A 97 -7.38 -16.58 -8.33
C THR A 97 -6.55 -15.67 -7.43
N TYR A 98 -7.06 -15.38 -6.23
CA TYR A 98 -6.43 -14.46 -5.29
C TYR A 98 -6.02 -15.18 -4.02
N SER A 99 -4.78 -14.95 -3.58
CA SER A 99 -4.28 -15.39 -2.28
C SER A 99 -3.78 -14.18 -1.50
N PHE A 100 -4.43 -13.90 -0.37
CA PHE A 100 -4.10 -12.74 0.46
C PHE A 100 -3.23 -13.15 1.65
N TYR A 101 -2.06 -12.57 1.76
CA TYR A 101 -1.15 -12.71 2.89
C TYR A 101 -1.28 -11.46 3.78
N THR A 102 -2.29 -11.48 4.66
CA THR A 102 -2.72 -10.34 5.47
C THR A 102 -2.57 -10.56 6.97
N ASN A 103 -2.14 -11.74 7.40
CA ASN A 103 -2.09 -12.09 8.81
C ASN A 103 -0.93 -11.37 9.52
N GLY A 104 -1.25 -10.50 10.48
CA GLY A 104 -0.25 -9.75 11.22
C GLY A 104 0.52 -8.73 10.38
N THR A 105 -0.04 -8.28 9.26
CA THR A 105 0.61 -7.33 8.36
C THR A 105 0.50 -5.87 8.84
N ALA A 106 1.38 -5.03 8.32
CA ALA A 106 1.58 -3.66 8.77
C ALA A 106 0.31 -2.80 8.67
N ASP A 107 -0.26 -2.68 7.48
CA ASP A 107 -1.42 -1.84 7.16
C ASP A 107 -2.69 -2.21 7.94
N ARG A 108 -2.81 -3.48 8.36
CA ARG A 108 -3.92 -3.99 9.16
C ARG A 108 -3.70 -3.89 10.67
N SER A 109 -2.55 -3.41 11.11
CA SER A 109 -2.16 -3.33 12.52
C SER A 109 -2.10 -1.90 13.07
N LEU A 110 -2.57 -0.90 12.32
CA LEU A 110 -2.63 0.49 12.79
C LEU A 110 -3.61 0.60 13.96
N ALA A 111 -3.10 1.00 15.12
CA ALA A 111 -3.89 1.18 16.32
C ALA A 111 -4.32 2.64 16.51
N VAL A 112 -5.45 2.86 17.18
CA VAL A 112 -5.94 4.22 17.48
C VAL A 112 -4.92 5.04 18.27
N SER A 113 -4.14 4.40 19.14
CA SER A 113 -3.07 5.06 19.94
C SER A 113 -1.88 5.54 19.08
N GLU A 114 -1.76 5.07 17.85
CA GLU A 114 -0.70 5.47 16.91
C GLU A 114 -1.14 6.61 15.99
N LEU A 115 -2.42 6.97 16.03
CA LEU A 115 -2.93 8.12 15.27
C LEU A 115 -2.44 9.43 15.89
N PRO A 116 -2.16 10.46 15.08
CA PRO A 116 -1.82 11.77 15.61
C PRO A 116 -3.01 12.32 16.43
N ALA A 117 -2.71 12.90 17.60
CA ALA A 117 -3.74 13.49 18.46
C ALA A 117 -4.53 14.60 17.74
N ARG A 118 -3.93 15.24 16.75
CA ARG A 118 -4.51 16.25 15.90
C ARG A 118 -3.96 16.12 14.49
N LEU A 119 -4.82 16.19 13.50
CA LEU A 119 -4.40 16.27 12.10
C LEU A 119 -3.79 17.65 11.81
N PRO A 120 -2.84 17.75 10.88
CA PRO A 120 -2.30 19.03 10.42
C PRO A 120 -3.41 20.00 9.99
N ASP A 121 -3.28 21.27 10.33
CA ASP A 121 -4.30 22.31 10.02
C ASP A 121 -4.55 22.48 8.52
N ALA A 122 -3.61 22.07 7.69
CA ALA A 122 -3.72 22.06 6.23
C ALA A 122 -4.70 21.00 5.69
N VAL A 123 -5.03 19.96 6.48
CA VAL A 123 -5.96 18.90 6.05
C VAL A 123 -7.39 19.43 6.02
N ARG A 124 -8.02 19.34 4.86
CA ARG A 124 -9.39 19.81 4.61
C ARG A 124 -10.37 18.67 4.33
N VAL A 125 -9.86 17.56 3.83
CA VAL A 125 -10.63 16.38 3.45
C VAL A 125 -9.87 15.15 3.91
N VAL A 126 -10.59 14.16 4.43
CA VAL A 126 -10.07 12.83 4.74
C VAL A 126 -10.81 11.82 3.88
N HIS A 127 -10.07 11.04 3.10
CA HIS A 127 -10.55 9.89 2.36
C HIS A 127 -10.12 8.63 3.07
N ILE A 128 -11.05 7.76 3.41
CA ILE A 128 -10.79 6.47 4.06
C ILE A 128 -11.25 5.36 3.13
N GLY A 129 -10.40 4.38 2.92
CA GLY A 129 -10.70 3.25 2.05
C GLY A 129 -9.91 1.99 2.42
N SER A 130 -10.28 0.86 1.80
CA SER A 130 -9.58 -0.42 1.89
C SER A 130 -9.70 -1.17 0.56
#